data_8af647a57f22d8bd0c5cba446a43a228
#
_entry.id   8af647a57f22d8bd0c5cba446a43a228
#
_cell.length_a   1.000
_cell.length_b   1.000
_cell.length_c   1.000
_cell.angle_alpha   90.00
_cell.angle_beta   90.00
_cell.angle_gamma   90.00
#
_symmetry.space_group_name_H-M   'P 1'
#
loop_
_entity.id
_entity.type
_entity.pdbx_description
1 polymer ?
#
loop_
_entity_poly.entity_id
_entity_poly.type
_entity_poly.pdbx_seq_one_letter_code
_entity_poly.pdbx_strand_id
1 'polypeptide(L)'
;GPNGAGKTTMMDIITGKTRPDEGTVFFGSTIDLLRYKEAEIAQLGIGRKFQKPTVFEHLTVFENLELALKTDKGVKRSMLFKLDSAQGDCLADILHTIHLADSVSRLAGTLSHGQKQWLEIGMLLMQDPKLLLLDEPVAGMTDEETARTAELFLSLKGKHSLMVVEHDMSFIRTISDIVTVLCDGSVLAQGTLDQVQSDERVIEVYLGR
;
A
#
# COMPACT_ATOMS: atom_id res chain seq x y z
N GLY A 1 1.71 2.66 -16.71
CA GLY A 1 0.77 3.06 -17.77
C GLY A 1 0.40 4.52 -17.66
N PRO A 2 -0.06 5.18 -18.75
CA PRO A 2 -0.45 6.58 -18.77
C PRO A 2 -1.63 6.88 -17.85
N ASN A 3 -1.94 8.18 -17.66
CA ASN A 3 -3.13 8.60 -16.92
C ASN A 3 -4.39 8.12 -17.66
N GLY A 4 -5.38 7.67 -16.90
CA GLY A 4 -6.62 7.12 -17.48
C GLY A 4 -6.54 5.66 -17.97
N ALA A 5 -5.36 5.01 -17.84
CA ALA A 5 -5.19 3.62 -18.30
C ALA A 5 -5.96 2.54 -17.50
N GLY A 6 -6.74 2.92 -16.48
CA GLY A 6 -7.53 1.99 -15.67
C GLY A 6 -6.85 1.48 -14.40
N LYS A 7 -5.68 2.02 -14.02
CA LYS A 7 -4.93 1.56 -12.83
C LYS A 7 -5.74 1.66 -11.53
N THR A 8 -6.32 2.83 -11.27
CA THR A 8 -7.15 3.07 -10.08
C THR A 8 -8.43 2.23 -10.11
N THR A 9 -9.07 2.10 -11.28
CA THR A 9 -10.25 1.25 -11.46
C THR A 9 -9.95 -0.21 -11.12
N MET A 10 -8.79 -0.72 -11.55
CA MET A 10 -8.36 -2.08 -11.20
C MET A 10 -8.18 -2.24 -9.69
N MET A 11 -7.56 -1.28 -9.00
CA MET A 11 -7.45 -1.29 -7.55
C MET A 11 -8.82 -1.19 -6.86
N ASP A 12 -9.75 -0.39 -7.40
CA ASP A 12 -11.12 -0.25 -6.89
C ASP A 12 -11.90 -1.57 -7.02
N ILE A 13 -11.67 -2.33 -8.08
CA ILE A 13 -12.26 -3.66 -8.28
C ILE A 13 -11.67 -4.66 -7.27
N ILE A 14 -10.36 -4.70 -7.10
CA ILE A 14 -9.69 -5.61 -6.16
C ILE A 14 -10.17 -5.39 -4.72
N THR A 15 -10.43 -4.14 -4.34
CA THR A 15 -10.92 -3.79 -3.00
C THR A 15 -12.45 -3.89 -2.84
N GLY A 16 -13.18 -4.19 -3.90
CA GLY A 16 -14.65 -4.30 -3.87
C GLY A 16 -15.39 -2.97 -3.84
N LYS A 17 -14.69 -1.85 -4.01
CA LYS A 17 -15.29 -0.51 -4.09
C LYS A 17 -16.07 -0.34 -5.41
N THR A 18 -15.63 -0.98 -6.47
CA THR A 18 -16.29 -1.01 -7.79
C THR A 18 -16.48 -2.47 -8.22
N ARG A 19 -17.61 -2.79 -8.83
CA ARG A 19 -17.85 -4.10 -9.42
C ARG A 19 -17.54 -4.05 -10.91
N PRO A 20 -16.83 -5.06 -11.48
CA PRO A 20 -16.68 -5.17 -12.92
C PRO A 20 -18.02 -5.61 -13.55
N ASP A 21 -18.25 -5.23 -14.80
CA ASP A 21 -19.41 -5.68 -15.57
C ASP A 21 -19.28 -7.15 -15.92
N GLU A 22 -18.05 -7.60 -16.24
CA GLU A 22 -17.74 -8.98 -16.62
C GLU A 22 -16.38 -9.41 -16.06
N GLY A 23 -16.15 -10.72 -16.01
CA GLY A 23 -14.88 -11.31 -15.60
C GLY A 23 -14.85 -11.79 -14.16
N THR A 24 -13.67 -12.16 -13.69
CA THR A 24 -13.42 -12.73 -12.35
C THR A 24 -12.17 -12.13 -11.72
N VAL A 25 -12.16 -12.02 -10.40
CA VAL A 25 -11.01 -11.53 -9.65
C VAL A 25 -10.73 -12.49 -8.50
N PHE A 26 -9.59 -13.16 -8.56
CA PHE A 26 -9.18 -14.11 -7.52
C PHE A 26 -8.03 -13.57 -6.66
N PHE A 27 -8.14 -13.75 -5.36
CA PHE A 27 -7.06 -13.57 -4.41
C PHE A 27 -6.50 -14.95 -4.05
N GLY A 28 -5.22 -15.16 -4.38
CA GLY A 28 -4.66 -16.51 -4.43
C GLY A 28 -5.37 -17.33 -5.52
N SER A 29 -5.45 -18.63 -5.33
CA SER A 29 -6.05 -19.54 -6.33
C SER A 29 -7.53 -19.85 -6.09
N THR A 30 -8.10 -19.44 -4.96
CA THR A 30 -9.40 -19.96 -4.49
C THR A 30 -10.41 -18.91 -4.06
N ILE A 31 -9.99 -17.69 -3.71
CA ILE A 31 -10.88 -16.67 -3.16
C ILE A 31 -11.36 -15.75 -4.28
N ASP A 32 -12.61 -15.91 -4.70
CA ASP A 32 -13.29 -15.03 -5.66
C ASP A 32 -13.72 -13.74 -4.93
N LEU A 33 -12.99 -12.64 -5.15
CA LEU A 33 -13.23 -11.36 -4.48
C LEU A 33 -14.58 -10.74 -4.82
N LEU A 34 -15.18 -11.09 -5.97
CA LEU A 34 -16.48 -10.57 -6.37
C LEU A 34 -17.64 -11.06 -5.48
N ARG A 35 -17.40 -12.06 -4.63
CA ARG A 35 -18.36 -12.57 -3.65
C ARG A 35 -18.35 -11.83 -2.33
N TYR A 36 -17.39 -10.94 -2.13
CA TYR A 36 -17.17 -10.23 -0.85
C TYR A 36 -17.45 -8.73 -0.99
N LYS A 37 -17.80 -8.10 0.12
CA LYS A 37 -17.90 -6.65 0.25
C LYS A 37 -16.55 -6.06 0.63
N GLU A 38 -16.36 -4.75 0.43
CA GLU A 38 -15.11 -4.04 0.73
C GLU A 38 -14.56 -4.34 2.14
N ALA A 39 -15.42 -4.30 3.17
CA ALA A 39 -15.01 -4.60 4.54
C ALA A 39 -14.56 -6.06 4.75
N GLU A 40 -15.18 -7.01 4.05
CA GLU A 40 -14.81 -8.41 4.09
C GLU A 40 -13.48 -8.66 3.36
N ILE A 41 -13.26 -7.97 2.23
CA ILE A 41 -12.00 -8.02 1.48
C ILE A 41 -10.84 -7.50 2.34
N ALA A 42 -11.05 -6.42 3.09
CA ALA A 42 -10.06 -5.94 4.05
C ALA A 42 -9.74 -7.01 5.12
N GLN A 43 -10.75 -7.73 5.62
CA GLN A 43 -10.57 -8.83 6.58
C GLN A 43 -9.84 -10.05 6.00
N LEU A 44 -9.92 -10.28 4.68
CA LEU A 44 -9.13 -11.30 3.98
C LEU A 44 -7.63 -10.97 3.95
N GLY A 45 -7.25 -9.76 4.33
CA GLY A 45 -5.88 -9.27 4.39
C GLY A 45 -5.45 -8.47 3.17
N ILE A 46 -6.38 -7.79 2.50
CA ILE A 46 -6.07 -6.83 1.42
C ILE A 46 -6.15 -5.42 1.99
N GLY A 47 -5.00 -4.78 2.18
CA GLY A 47 -4.89 -3.40 2.63
C GLY A 47 -4.69 -2.45 1.45
N ARG A 48 -5.34 -1.28 1.46
CA ARG A 48 -5.15 -0.25 0.44
C ARG A 48 -4.80 1.08 1.07
N LYS A 49 -3.73 1.69 0.57
CA LYS A 49 -3.40 3.09 0.82
C LYS A 49 -4.03 3.97 -0.25
N PHE A 50 -4.80 4.96 0.18
CA PHE A 50 -5.38 5.96 -0.71
C PHE A 50 -4.40 7.12 -0.96
N GLN A 51 -4.60 7.89 -2.02
CA GLN A 51 -3.74 9.04 -2.37
C GLN A 51 -3.72 10.14 -1.30
N LYS A 52 -4.85 10.36 -0.59
CA LYS A 52 -4.89 11.33 0.51
C LYS A 52 -4.50 10.65 1.82
N PRO A 53 -3.56 11.22 2.59
CA PRO A 53 -3.20 10.68 3.90
C PRO A 53 -4.43 10.60 4.82
N THR A 54 -4.56 9.46 5.51
CA THR A 54 -5.67 9.19 6.45
C THR A 54 -5.20 9.19 7.90
N VAL A 55 -4.04 9.80 8.18
CA VAL A 55 -3.51 9.92 9.53
C VAL A 55 -4.33 10.89 10.38
N PHE A 56 -4.50 10.59 11.64
CA PHE A 56 -5.13 11.47 12.62
C PHE A 56 -4.11 12.48 13.13
N GLU A 57 -4.13 13.69 12.57
CA GLU A 57 -3.08 14.70 12.78
C GLU A 57 -2.96 15.18 14.23
N HIS A 58 -4.04 15.12 15.00
CA HIS A 58 -4.08 15.50 16.41
C HIS A 58 -3.60 14.42 17.38
N LEU A 59 -3.35 13.23 16.87
CA LEU A 59 -2.82 12.10 17.62
C LEU A 59 -1.32 11.95 17.35
N THR A 60 -0.62 11.34 18.30
CA THR A 60 0.78 10.98 18.16
C THR A 60 0.95 9.84 17.12
N VAL A 61 2.17 9.61 16.68
CA VAL A 61 2.52 8.45 15.84
C VAL A 61 2.08 7.15 16.53
N PHE A 62 2.39 7.02 17.83
CA PHE A 62 1.97 5.86 18.63
C PHE A 62 0.45 5.65 18.62
N GLU A 63 -0.31 6.68 18.94
CA GLU A 63 -1.78 6.61 19.00
C GLU A 63 -2.41 6.27 17.66
N ASN A 64 -1.84 6.77 16.54
CA ASN A 64 -2.29 6.38 15.20
C ASN A 64 -2.10 4.89 14.93
N LEU A 65 -0.93 4.34 15.29
CA LEU A 65 -0.66 2.91 15.13
C LEU A 65 -1.52 2.05 16.07
N GLU A 66 -1.70 2.49 17.32
CA GLU A 66 -2.57 1.81 18.30
C GLU A 66 -4.01 1.71 17.82
N LEU A 67 -4.57 2.78 17.25
CA LEU A 67 -5.92 2.77 16.66
C LEU A 67 -6.06 1.81 15.48
N ALA A 68 -4.96 1.58 14.75
CA ALA A 68 -4.94 0.67 13.61
C ALA A 68 -4.77 -0.79 14.01
N LEU A 69 -4.46 -1.08 15.28
CA LEU A 69 -4.36 -2.46 15.77
C LEU A 69 -5.64 -3.25 15.47
N LYS A 70 -5.46 -4.48 14.98
CA LYS A 70 -6.54 -5.43 14.77
C LYS A 70 -7.06 -5.88 16.14
N THR A 71 -8.01 -5.13 16.69
CA THR A 71 -8.68 -5.52 17.92
C THR A 71 -9.94 -6.29 17.58
N ASP A 72 -10.15 -7.44 18.24
CA ASP A 72 -11.46 -8.07 18.30
C ASP A 72 -12.44 -7.03 18.88
N LYS A 73 -13.33 -6.52 18.03
CA LYS A 73 -14.27 -5.43 18.33
C LYS A 73 -15.38 -5.88 19.28
N GLY A 74 -15.02 -6.38 20.44
CA GLY A 74 -15.95 -6.52 21.57
C GLY A 74 -16.05 -5.16 22.27
N VAL A 75 -17.21 -4.52 22.17
CA VAL A 75 -17.56 -3.19 22.69
C VAL A 75 -17.19 -2.93 24.17
N LYS A 76 -16.82 -3.95 24.92
CA LYS A 76 -16.51 -3.85 26.37
C LYS A 76 -15.01 -3.65 26.68
N ARG A 77 -14.11 -3.62 25.71
CA ARG A 77 -12.65 -3.57 25.93
C ARG A 77 -12.00 -2.21 25.68
N SER A 78 -12.74 -1.23 25.15
CA SER A 78 -12.17 0.06 24.71
C SER A 78 -11.83 1.05 25.83
N MET A 79 -12.18 0.80 27.08
CA MET A 79 -11.94 1.75 28.18
C MET A 79 -10.72 1.45 29.07
N LEU A 80 -10.06 0.29 28.92
CA LEU A 80 -8.90 -0.14 29.73
C LEU A 80 -7.89 -0.93 28.90
N PHE A 81 -7.66 -0.53 27.65
CA PHE A 81 -6.75 -1.25 26.78
C PHE A 81 -5.30 -0.97 27.21
N LYS A 82 -4.68 -1.91 27.90
CA LYS A 82 -3.21 -2.01 27.96
C LYS A 82 -2.79 -2.96 26.85
N LEU A 83 -1.90 -2.49 25.99
CA LEU A 83 -1.21 -3.35 25.01
C LEU A 83 -0.63 -4.55 25.77
N ASP A 84 -0.89 -5.76 25.28
CA ASP A 84 -0.14 -6.91 25.75
C ASP A 84 1.29 -6.87 25.21
N SER A 85 2.17 -7.71 25.77
CA SER A 85 3.59 -7.72 25.37
C SER A 85 3.78 -7.94 23.87
N ALA A 86 3.00 -8.87 23.27
CA ALA A 86 3.09 -9.18 21.84
C ALA A 86 2.64 -8.01 20.94
N GLN A 87 1.62 -7.28 21.36
CA GLN A 87 1.16 -6.08 20.65
C GLN A 87 2.18 -4.94 20.76
N GLY A 88 2.81 -4.78 21.91
CA GLY A 88 3.90 -3.83 22.15
C GLY A 88 5.11 -4.13 21.25
N ASP A 89 5.51 -5.39 21.17
CA ASP A 89 6.63 -5.84 20.33
C ASP A 89 6.30 -5.61 18.83
N CYS A 90 5.10 -5.98 18.39
CA CYS A 90 4.64 -5.74 17.02
C CYS A 90 4.66 -4.24 16.65
N LEU A 91 4.20 -3.38 17.56
CA LEU A 91 4.19 -1.93 17.34
C LEU A 91 5.62 -1.37 17.25
N ALA A 92 6.53 -1.86 18.11
CA ALA A 92 7.93 -1.47 18.06
C ALA A 92 8.60 -1.88 16.74
N ASP A 93 8.36 -3.11 16.28
CA ASP A 93 8.87 -3.61 15.00
C ASP A 93 8.35 -2.77 13.82
N ILE A 94 7.08 -2.41 13.83
CA ILE A 94 6.50 -1.56 12.78
C ILE A 94 7.10 -0.16 12.82
N LEU A 95 7.26 0.45 13.99
CA LEU A 95 7.90 1.78 14.13
C LEU A 95 9.32 1.80 13.54
N HIS A 96 10.10 0.75 13.76
CA HIS A 96 11.41 0.60 13.15
C HIS A 96 11.31 0.43 11.63
N THR A 97 10.39 -0.42 11.17
CA THR A 97 10.18 -0.72 9.75
C THR A 97 9.81 0.54 8.95
N ILE A 98 8.96 1.40 9.51
CA ILE A 98 8.51 2.65 8.87
C ILE A 98 9.40 3.86 9.19
N HIS A 99 10.57 3.66 9.81
CA HIS A 99 11.54 4.71 10.16
C HIS A 99 11.00 5.83 11.06
N LEU A 100 10.05 5.53 11.95
CA LEU A 100 9.44 6.50 12.86
C LEU A 100 9.67 6.20 14.35
N ALA A 101 10.60 5.31 14.70
CA ALA A 101 10.89 4.95 16.08
C ALA A 101 11.27 6.17 16.95
N ASP A 102 12.08 7.10 16.40
CA ASP A 102 12.47 8.33 17.09
C ASP A 102 11.37 9.40 17.15
N SER A 103 10.25 9.18 16.49
CA SER A 103 9.13 10.11 16.38
C SER A 103 7.85 9.62 17.06
N VAL A 104 7.93 8.56 17.86
CA VAL A 104 6.80 7.83 18.45
C VAL A 104 5.82 8.74 19.21
N SER A 105 6.32 9.72 19.95
CA SER A 105 5.53 10.68 20.74
C SER A 105 5.19 12.00 20.02
N ARG A 106 5.65 12.16 18.77
CA ARG A 106 5.34 13.36 17.98
C ARG A 106 3.90 13.32 17.46
N LEU A 107 3.24 14.47 17.41
CA LEU A 107 1.94 14.60 16.75
C LEU A 107 2.09 14.34 15.24
N ALA A 108 1.22 13.52 14.67
CA ALA A 108 1.26 13.17 13.25
C ALA A 108 1.13 14.39 12.33
N GLY A 109 0.43 15.45 12.78
CA GLY A 109 0.33 16.71 12.07
C GLY A 109 1.67 17.43 11.86
N THR A 110 2.68 17.17 12.70
CA THR A 110 4.02 17.78 12.63
C THR A 110 5.03 17.01 11.78
N LEU A 111 4.63 15.86 11.25
CA LEU A 111 5.46 15.02 10.39
C LEU A 111 5.59 15.67 9.00
N SER A 112 6.69 15.37 8.29
CA SER A 112 6.83 15.67 6.87
C SER A 112 5.80 14.89 6.04
N HIS A 113 5.65 15.27 4.76
CA HIS A 113 4.77 14.55 3.87
C HIS A 113 5.15 13.07 3.75
N GLY A 114 6.42 12.76 3.52
CA GLY A 114 6.92 11.38 3.45
C GLY A 114 6.72 10.62 4.76
N GLN A 115 6.99 11.25 5.91
CA GLN A 115 6.76 10.64 7.22
C GLN A 115 5.28 10.31 7.47
N LYS A 116 4.34 11.16 7.02
CA LYS A 116 2.90 10.86 7.09
C LYS A 116 2.55 9.65 6.21
N GLN A 117 3.17 9.53 5.04
CA GLN A 117 2.99 8.37 4.16
C GLN A 117 3.51 7.07 4.82
N TRP A 118 4.67 7.12 5.48
CA TRP A 118 5.21 5.98 6.23
C TRP A 118 4.31 5.59 7.40
N LEU A 119 3.79 6.56 8.13
CA LEU A 119 2.84 6.30 9.22
C LEU A 119 1.58 5.60 8.70
N GLU A 120 1.05 6.03 7.57
CA GLU A 120 -0.12 5.40 6.93
C GLU A 120 0.16 3.95 6.52
N ILE A 121 1.35 3.69 5.94
CA ILE A 121 1.79 2.32 5.65
C ILE A 121 1.90 1.51 6.95
N GLY A 122 2.46 2.08 8.00
CA GLY A 122 2.52 1.45 9.33
C GLY A 122 1.15 1.07 9.87
N MET A 123 0.17 1.97 9.76
CA MET A 123 -1.22 1.69 10.16
C MET A 123 -1.82 0.51 9.38
N LEU A 124 -1.49 0.37 8.10
CA LEU A 124 -1.91 -0.80 7.31
C LEU A 124 -1.19 -2.06 7.77
N LEU A 125 0.12 -1.98 8.05
CA LEU A 125 0.91 -3.12 8.54
C LEU A 125 0.43 -3.64 9.90
N MET A 126 -0.13 -2.78 10.76
CA MET A 126 -0.77 -3.19 12.03
C MET A 126 -1.94 -4.16 11.83
N GLN A 127 -2.53 -4.21 10.63
CA GLN A 127 -3.59 -5.15 10.27
C GLN A 127 -3.06 -6.50 9.74
N ASP A 128 -1.74 -6.68 9.69
CA ASP A 128 -1.05 -7.87 9.13
C ASP A 128 -1.60 -8.25 7.73
N PRO A 129 -1.55 -7.35 6.75
CA PRO A 129 -2.11 -7.60 5.43
C PRO A 129 -1.28 -8.61 4.65
N LYS A 130 -1.93 -9.45 3.86
CA LYS A 130 -1.27 -10.34 2.89
C LYS A 130 -0.90 -9.62 1.61
N LEU A 131 -1.71 -8.64 1.22
CA LEU A 131 -1.52 -7.80 0.03
C LEU A 131 -1.72 -6.33 0.40
N LEU A 132 -0.77 -5.50 0.03
CA LEU A 132 -0.84 -4.04 0.12
C LEU A 132 -0.99 -3.44 -1.28
N LEU A 133 -2.03 -2.66 -1.48
CA LEU A 133 -2.27 -1.87 -2.69
C LEU A 133 -1.87 -0.43 -2.41
N LEU A 134 -0.86 0.07 -3.13
CA LEU A 134 -0.24 1.37 -2.90
C LEU A 134 -0.32 2.20 -4.18
N ASP A 135 -1.04 3.31 -4.12
CA ASP A 135 -1.26 4.21 -5.26
C ASP A 135 -0.37 5.45 -5.09
N GLU A 136 0.64 5.58 -5.97
CA GLU A 136 1.64 6.64 -5.98
C GLU A 136 2.27 6.92 -4.60
N PRO A 137 2.84 5.90 -3.94
CA PRO A 137 3.30 6.02 -2.55
C PRO A 137 4.47 6.98 -2.34
N VAL A 138 5.21 7.35 -3.39
CA VAL A 138 6.35 8.29 -3.31
C VAL A 138 6.07 9.66 -3.92
N ALA A 139 4.82 9.91 -4.34
CA ALA A 139 4.46 11.21 -4.91
C ALA A 139 4.71 12.36 -3.92
N GLY A 140 5.46 13.37 -4.35
CA GLY A 140 5.78 14.56 -3.53
C GLY A 140 6.84 14.33 -2.43
N MET A 141 7.51 13.18 -2.44
CA MET A 141 8.65 12.90 -1.56
C MET A 141 9.95 13.50 -2.10
N THR A 142 10.87 13.79 -1.19
CA THR A 142 12.26 14.08 -1.55
C THR A 142 12.97 12.80 -2.02
N ASP A 143 14.13 12.94 -2.67
CA ASP A 143 14.95 11.80 -3.10
C ASP A 143 15.35 10.90 -1.91
N GLU A 144 15.66 11.50 -0.75
CA GLU A 144 15.99 10.78 0.47
C GLU A 144 14.78 9.99 1.01
N GLU A 145 13.59 10.61 1.06
CA GLU A 145 12.36 9.94 1.47
C GLU A 145 11.97 8.82 0.50
N THR A 146 12.16 9.03 -0.79
CA THR A 146 11.94 8.00 -1.83
C THR A 146 12.87 6.80 -1.65
N ALA A 147 14.17 7.04 -1.40
CA ALA A 147 15.14 5.98 -1.14
C ALA A 147 14.77 5.17 0.11
N ARG A 148 14.41 5.84 1.21
CA ARG A 148 13.95 5.17 2.45
C ARG A 148 12.64 4.40 2.23
N THR A 149 11.74 4.90 1.39
CA THR A 149 10.52 4.18 1.03
C THR A 149 10.84 2.90 0.23
N ALA A 150 11.84 2.95 -0.65
CA ALA A 150 12.31 1.76 -1.36
C ALA A 150 12.87 0.71 -0.36
N GLU A 151 13.70 1.12 0.60
CA GLU A 151 14.22 0.24 1.66
C GLU A 151 13.08 -0.39 2.48
N LEU A 152 12.08 0.41 2.86
CA LEU A 152 10.87 -0.07 3.53
C LEU A 152 10.18 -1.17 2.69
N PHE A 153 9.92 -0.93 1.41
CA PHE A 153 9.23 -1.91 0.57
C PHE A 153 10.05 -3.19 0.36
N LEU A 154 11.37 -3.07 0.21
CA LEU A 154 12.26 -4.23 0.14
C LEU A 154 12.24 -5.05 1.44
N SER A 155 12.15 -4.41 2.61
CA SER A 155 12.06 -5.09 3.90
C SER A 155 10.75 -5.86 4.09
N LEU A 156 9.68 -5.48 3.38
CA LEU A 156 8.39 -6.14 3.42
C LEU A 156 8.31 -7.37 2.50
N LYS A 157 9.22 -7.50 1.52
CA LYS A 157 9.25 -8.65 0.60
C LYS A 157 9.38 -9.97 1.38
N GLY A 158 8.63 -10.97 0.93
CA GLY A 158 8.58 -12.29 1.57
C GLY A 158 7.61 -12.40 2.75
N LYS A 159 7.23 -11.28 3.37
CA LYS A 159 6.19 -11.24 4.40
C LYS A 159 4.86 -10.78 3.84
N HIS A 160 4.89 -9.79 2.95
CA HIS A 160 3.72 -9.18 2.33
C HIS A 160 3.90 -9.12 0.81
N SER A 161 2.79 -9.27 0.08
CA SER A 161 2.75 -8.95 -1.34
C SER A 161 2.45 -7.46 -1.52
N LEU A 162 3.17 -6.80 -2.42
CA LEU A 162 2.98 -5.38 -2.72
C LEU A 162 2.53 -5.22 -4.16
N MET A 163 1.46 -4.46 -4.38
CA MET A 163 1.05 -3.99 -5.69
C MET A 163 1.11 -2.46 -5.69
N VAL A 164 2.05 -1.93 -6.45
CA VAL A 164 2.38 -0.50 -6.44
C VAL A 164 2.04 0.08 -7.81
N VAL A 165 1.26 1.17 -7.82
CA VAL A 165 1.06 2.01 -8.99
C VAL A 165 2.00 3.19 -8.88
N GLU A 166 2.91 3.31 -9.82
CA GLU A 166 3.93 4.37 -9.84
C GLU A 166 4.32 4.75 -11.27
N HIS A 167 4.93 5.92 -11.38
CA HIS A 167 5.49 6.44 -12.63
C HIS A 167 6.98 6.82 -12.52
N ASP A 168 7.54 6.80 -11.31
CA ASP A 168 8.99 6.94 -11.09
C ASP A 168 9.72 5.65 -11.46
N MET A 169 10.42 5.68 -12.61
CA MET A 169 11.09 4.50 -13.15
C MET A 169 12.28 4.05 -12.32
N SER A 170 12.96 4.95 -11.61
CA SER A 170 14.09 4.58 -10.76
C SER A 170 13.61 3.89 -9.49
N PHE A 171 12.53 4.38 -8.90
CA PHE A 171 11.87 3.73 -7.77
C PHE A 171 11.33 2.34 -8.17
N ILE A 172 10.59 2.23 -9.30
CA ILE A 172 10.08 0.95 -9.82
C ILE A 172 11.25 -0.03 -10.03
N ARG A 173 12.37 0.42 -10.63
CA ARG A 173 13.55 -0.44 -10.86
C ARG A 173 14.09 -1.03 -9.57
N THR A 174 14.07 -0.28 -8.49
CA THR A 174 14.59 -0.72 -7.20
C THR A 174 13.69 -1.75 -6.53
N ILE A 175 12.35 -1.59 -6.60
CA ILE A 175 11.43 -2.39 -5.80
C ILE A 175 10.75 -3.52 -6.54
N SER A 176 10.62 -3.45 -7.89
CA SER A 176 9.75 -4.37 -8.63
C SER A 176 10.42 -5.69 -9.00
N ASP A 177 9.67 -6.78 -8.89
CA ASP A 177 10.00 -8.08 -9.48
C ASP A 177 9.34 -8.23 -10.85
N ILE A 178 8.07 -7.80 -10.95
CA ILE A 178 7.26 -7.82 -12.18
C ILE A 178 6.62 -6.45 -12.37
N VAL A 179 6.66 -5.95 -13.59
CA VAL A 179 6.00 -4.72 -14.01
C VAL A 179 4.91 -5.05 -15.02
N THR A 180 3.72 -4.49 -14.80
CA THR A 180 2.59 -4.59 -15.74
C THR A 180 2.25 -3.19 -16.24
N VAL A 181 2.24 -3.01 -17.55
CA VAL A 181 1.81 -1.76 -18.19
C VAL A 181 0.38 -1.88 -18.65
N LEU A 182 -0.46 -0.98 -18.13
CA LEU A 182 -1.83 -0.80 -18.60
C LEU A 182 -1.90 0.35 -19.61
N CYS A 183 -2.68 0.17 -20.66
CA CYS A 183 -3.03 1.20 -21.63
C CYS A 183 -4.48 0.98 -22.06
N ASP A 184 -5.28 2.05 -22.05
CA ASP A 184 -6.69 2.03 -22.46
C ASP A 184 -7.51 0.87 -21.86
N GLY A 185 -7.30 0.60 -20.55
CA GLY A 185 -8.00 -0.46 -19.81
C GLY A 185 -7.51 -1.88 -20.08
N SER A 186 -6.45 -2.06 -20.87
CA SER A 186 -5.91 -3.37 -21.25
C SER A 186 -4.47 -3.54 -20.78
N VAL A 187 -4.03 -4.78 -20.55
CA VAL A 187 -2.62 -5.08 -20.29
C VAL A 187 -1.85 -5.01 -21.60
N LEU A 188 -0.97 -4.04 -21.71
CA LEU A 188 -0.13 -3.84 -22.90
C LEU A 188 1.11 -4.73 -22.88
N ALA A 189 1.78 -4.80 -21.73
CA ALA A 189 2.98 -5.61 -21.53
C ALA A 189 3.11 -6.02 -20.07
N GLN A 190 3.78 -7.15 -19.82
CA GLN A 190 4.12 -7.64 -18.47
C GLN A 190 5.46 -8.39 -18.52
N GLY A 191 6.31 -8.14 -17.52
CA GLY A 191 7.62 -8.78 -17.40
C GLY A 191 8.52 -8.05 -16.41
N THR A 192 9.83 -8.29 -16.50
CA THR A 192 10.80 -7.46 -15.78
C THR A 192 10.77 -6.02 -16.32
N LEU A 193 11.26 -5.06 -15.54
CA LEU A 193 11.28 -3.66 -16.01
C LEU A 193 12.03 -3.53 -17.36
N ASP A 194 13.16 -4.23 -17.53
CA ASP A 194 13.95 -4.15 -18.76
C ASP A 194 13.19 -4.74 -19.97
N GLN A 195 12.48 -5.85 -19.78
CA GLN A 195 11.62 -6.42 -20.83
C GLN A 195 10.50 -5.45 -21.23
N VAL A 196 9.85 -4.83 -20.26
CA VAL A 196 8.76 -3.88 -20.49
C VAL A 196 9.27 -2.60 -21.16
N GLN A 197 10.44 -2.08 -20.75
CA GLN A 197 11.03 -0.88 -21.34
C GLN A 197 11.53 -1.10 -22.78
N SER A 198 11.84 -2.33 -23.17
CA SER A 198 12.26 -2.69 -24.53
C SER A 198 11.09 -3.10 -25.45
N ASP A 199 9.87 -3.20 -24.94
CA ASP A 199 8.69 -3.52 -25.76
C ASP A 199 8.32 -2.31 -26.64
N GLU A 200 8.33 -2.49 -27.95
CA GLU A 200 8.04 -1.42 -28.93
C GLU A 200 6.67 -0.78 -28.70
N ARG A 201 5.68 -1.55 -28.32
CA ARG A 201 4.32 -1.05 -28.03
C ARG A 201 4.31 -0.11 -26.80
N VAL A 202 5.13 -0.42 -25.78
CA VAL A 202 5.28 0.43 -24.59
C VAL A 202 6.00 1.73 -24.98
N ILE A 203 7.06 1.63 -25.79
CA ILE A 203 7.81 2.79 -26.29
C ILE A 203 6.89 3.74 -27.09
N GLU A 204 6.07 3.21 -27.98
CA GLU A 204 5.11 3.99 -28.77
C GLU A 204 4.12 4.76 -27.90
N VAL A 205 3.55 4.08 -26.88
CA VAL A 205 2.56 4.70 -25.95
C VAL A 205 3.19 5.85 -25.13
N TYR A 206 4.46 5.70 -24.72
CA TYR A 206 5.12 6.71 -23.89
C TYR A 206 5.78 7.83 -24.70
N LEU A 207 6.19 7.58 -25.92
CA LEU A 207 6.82 8.57 -26.79
C LEU A 207 5.82 9.26 -27.74
N GLY A 208 4.56 8.83 -27.76
CA GLY A 208 3.50 9.46 -28.55
C GLY A 208 3.71 9.36 -30.06
N ARG A 209 4.30 8.27 -30.53
CA ARG A 209 4.51 7.99 -31.95
C ARG A 209 3.50 6.98 -32.47
#